data_21123124a648f8da7431ecc7826cdd13
#
_entry.id   21123124a648f8da7431ecc7826cdd13
#
_cell.length_a   1.000
_cell.length_b   1.000
_cell.length_c   1.000
_cell.angle_alpha   90.00
_cell.angle_beta   90.00
_cell.angle_gamma   90.00
#
_symmetry.space_group_name_H-M   'P 1'
#
loop_
_entity.id
_entity.type
_entity.pdbx_description
1 polymer ?
#
loop_
_entity_poly.entity_id
_entity_poly.type
_entity_poly.pdbx_seq_one_letter_code
_entity_poly.pdbx_strand_id
1 'polypeptide(L)'
;MQLRKGAVCMKKLEIIIKPEKLEQLKNILTDSHATGVMISNVMGYGNQNGYKQMYRGTEYTVNLLPKLKVETVVAEDAADSIVERIVAEITTGTHGDGKIFIYDVQDAVRIRTGERGEEAL
;
A
#
# COMPACT_ATOMS: atom_id res chain seq x y z
N MET A 1 7.13 25.28 -21.33
CA MET A 1 5.92 24.53 -21.08
C MET A 1 5.16 25.14 -19.90
N GLN A 2 3.91 25.31 -20.06
CA GLN A 2 3.11 25.82 -18.98
C GLN A 2 2.81 24.67 -18.03
N LEU A 3 3.18 24.83 -16.77
CA LEU A 3 2.72 23.92 -15.74
C LEU A 3 1.22 24.08 -15.59
N ARG A 4 0.51 22.99 -15.47
CA ARG A 4 -0.90 23.07 -15.19
C ARG A 4 -1.06 23.76 -13.84
N LYS A 5 -1.63 24.95 -13.90
CA LYS A 5 -1.83 25.69 -12.67
C LYS A 5 -2.85 24.96 -11.83
N GLY A 6 -2.53 24.75 -10.57
CA GLY A 6 -3.38 23.94 -9.72
C GLY A 6 -3.28 22.46 -10.03
N ALA A 7 -2.31 22.07 -10.86
CA ALA A 7 -2.05 20.65 -11.04
C ALA A 7 -1.70 20.09 -9.69
N VAL A 8 -2.48 19.13 -9.25
CA VAL A 8 -2.27 18.50 -7.99
C VAL A 8 -1.36 17.33 -8.20
N CYS A 9 -0.34 17.26 -7.39
CA CYS A 9 0.46 16.06 -7.34
C CYS A 9 -0.31 15.05 -6.54
N MET A 10 -0.82 14.06 -7.23
CA MET A 10 -1.47 12.92 -6.59
C MET A 10 -0.49 11.77 -6.57
N LYS A 11 -0.56 10.98 -5.52
CA LYS A 11 0.29 9.81 -5.37
C LYS A 11 -0.57 8.58 -5.17
N LYS A 12 -0.17 7.50 -5.81
CA LYS A 12 -0.71 6.18 -5.50
C LYS A 12 0.23 5.50 -4.53
N LEU A 13 -0.30 5.05 -3.42
CA LEU A 13 0.43 4.25 -2.45
C LEU A 13 0.03 2.81 -2.65
N GLU A 14 1.03 1.97 -2.87
CA GLU A 14 0.83 0.52 -2.94
C GLU A 14 1.56 -0.06 -1.74
N ILE A 15 0.79 -0.47 -0.75
CA ILE A 15 1.30 -0.83 0.57
C ILE A 15 1.20 -2.33 0.72
N ILE A 16 2.35 -2.97 0.89
CA ILE A 16 2.41 -4.41 1.10
C ILE A 16 2.69 -4.66 2.57
N ILE A 17 1.79 -5.30 3.27
CA ILE A 17 1.90 -5.52 4.72
C ILE A 17 1.52 -6.95 5.08
N LYS A 18 1.87 -7.32 6.31
CA LYS A 18 1.38 -8.56 6.90
C LYS A 18 -0.12 -8.41 7.17
N PRO A 19 -0.91 -9.49 6.98
CA PRO A 19 -2.36 -9.40 7.18
C PRO A 19 -2.77 -8.90 8.57
N GLU A 20 -2.01 -9.24 9.60
CA GLU A 20 -2.33 -8.83 10.98
C GLU A 20 -2.17 -7.34 11.23
N LYS A 21 -1.59 -6.60 10.28
CA LYS A 21 -1.41 -5.15 10.41
C LYS A 21 -2.52 -4.35 9.76
N LEU A 22 -3.51 -5.02 9.18
CA LEU A 22 -4.54 -4.33 8.40
C LEU A 22 -5.33 -3.32 9.24
N GLU A 23 -5.71 -3.69 10.46
CA GLU A 23 -6.52 -2.77 11.28
C GLU A 23 -5.76 -1.49 11.60
N GLN A 24 -4.46 -1.60 11.91
CA GLN A 24 -3.63 -0.42 12.15
C GLN A 24 -3.55 0.45 10.91
N LEU A 25 -3.37 -0.16 9.74
CA LEU A 25 -3.32 0.58 8.48
C LEU A 25 -4.65 1.25 8.19
N LYS A 26 -5.76 0.57 8.41
CA LYS A 26 -7.08 1.15 8.19
C LYS A 26 -7.29 2.40 9.05
N ASN A 27 -6.83 2.37 10.29
CA ASN A 27 -6.93 3.53 11.16
C ASN A 27 -6.14 4.72 10.62
N ILE A 28 -4.93 4.46 10.14
CA ILE A 28 -4.09 5.51 9.54
C ILE A 28 -4.79 6.12 8.33
N LEU A 29 -5.32 5.28 7.45
CA LEU A 29 -5.98 5.74 6.23
C LEU A 29 -7.26 6.52 6.54
N THR A 30 -8.02 6.07 7.51
CA THR A 30 -9.23 6.75 7.94
C THR A 30 -8.90 8.13 8.50
N ASP A 31 -7.90 8.22 9.36
CA ASP A 31 -7.47 9.48 9.95
C ASP A 31 -6.97 10.46 8.89
N SER A 32 -6.42 9.94 7.81
CA SER A 32 -5.88 10.74 6.72
C SER A 32 -6.92 11.04 5.64
N HIS A 33 -8.16 10.63 5.86
CA HIS A 33 -9.27 10.85 4.93
C HIS A 33 -9.07 10.23 3.56
N ALA A 34 -8.34 9.13 3.49
CA ALA A 34 -8.23 8.35 2.26
C ALA A 34 -9.59 7.71 1.95
N THR A 35 -10.14 7.99 0.78
CA THR A 35 -11.52 7.60 0.46
C THR A 35 -11.61 6.37 -0.42
N GLY A 36 -10.65 6.17 -1.32
CA GLY A 36 -10.67 5.03 -2.21
C GLY A 36 -9.57 4.06 -1.84
N VAL A 37 -9.90 3.00 -1.14
CA VAL A 37 -8.92 2.03 -0.69
C VAL A 37 -9.30 0.67 -1.25
N MET A 38 -8.36 0.02 -1.92
CA MET A 38 -8.54 -1.32 -2.48
C MET A 38 -7.58 -2.27 -1.80
N ILE A 39 -8.09 -3.44 -1.45
CA ILE A 39 -7.32 -4.43 -0.71
C ILE A 39 -7.37 -5.74 -1.49
N SER A 40 -6.21 -6.34 -1.70
CA SER A 40 -6.12 -7.65 -2.32
C SER A 40 -5.17 -8.55 -1.55
N ASN A 41 -5.45 -9.85 -1.63
CA ASN A 41 -4.56 -10.86 -1.06
C ASN A 41 -3.48 -11.20 -2.08
N VAL A 42 -2.24 -11.21 -1.62
CA VAL A 42 -1.10 -11.56 -2.46
C VAL A 42 -0.19 -12.52 -1.70
N MET A 43 0.66 -13.21 -2.44
CA MET A 43 1.66 -14.09 -1.85
C MET A 43 3.02 -13.43 -2.01
N GLY A 44 3.73 -13.23 -0.89
CA GLY A 44 5.06 -12.66 -0.91
C GLY A 44 6.12 -13.74 -1.04
N TYR A 45 7.14 -13.46 -1.84
CA TYR A 45 8.30 -14.31 -2.01
C TYR A 45 9.55 -13.42 -1.98
N GLY A 46 10.50 -13.77 -1.15
CA GLY A 46 11.71 -12.94 -1.05
C GLY A 46 12.65 -13.43 0.04
N ASN A 47 13.31 -12.49 0.69
CA ASN A 47 14.36 -12.79 1.68
C ASN A 47 13.84 -13.18 3.05
N GLN A 48 12.57 -13.46 3.17
CA GLN A 48 12.01 -13.93 4.43
C GLN A 48 12.36 -15.40 4.63
N ASN A 49 12.58 -15.78 5.87
CA ASN A 49 12.76 -17.17 6.20
C ASN A 49 11.42 -17.89 6.05
N GLY A 50 11.38 -18.81 5.12
CA GLY A 50 10.24 -19.68 4.98
C GLY A 50 10.21 -20.71 6.11
N TYR A 51 9.11 -21.39 6.26
CA TYR A 51 9.02 -22.50 7.17
C TYR A 51 9.27 -23.79 6.40
N LYS A 52 9.75 -24.81 7.12
CA LYS A 52 10.09 -26.08 6.52
C LYS A 52 8.92 -27.06 6.62
N GLN A 53 8.73 -27.83 5.59
CA GLN A 53 7.73 -28.90 5.55
C GLN A 53 8.37 -30.18 5.11
N MET A 54 7.81 -31.29 5.58
CA MET A 54 8.19 -32.61 5.14
C MET A 54 7.11 -33.16 4.23
N TYR A 55 7.52 -33.65 3.07
CA TYR A 55 6.63 -34.31 2.14
C TYR A 55 7.30 -35.56 1.63
N ARG A 56 6.72 -36.74 1.92
CA ARG A 56 7.29 -38.04 1.54
C ARG A 56 8.74 -38.20 1.97
N GLY A 57 9.07 -37.71 3.17
CA GLY A 57 10.41 -37.79 3.70
C GLY A 57 11.40 -36.76 3.17
N THR A 58 10.96 -35.88 2.29
CA THR A 58 11.80 -34.81 1.76
C THR A 58 11.45 -33.48 2.44
N GLU A 59 12.46 -32.85 3.02
CA GLU A 59 12.30 -31.52 3.61
C GLU A 59 12.45 -30.45 2.53
N TYR A 60 11.58 -29.47 2.56
CA TYR A 60 11.71 -28.30 1.69
C TYR A 60 11.26 -27.05 2.41
N THR A 61 11.72 -25.90 1.95
CA THR A 61 11.41 -24.60 2.54
C THR A 61 10.26 -23.96 1.79
N VAL A 62 9.25 -23.53 2.54
CA VAL A 62 8.12 -22.80 1.96
C VAL A 62 8.44 -21.30 2.05
N ASN A 63 8.58 -20.66 0.90
CA ASN A 63 8.97 -19.24 0.81
C ASN A 63 7.83 -18.32 0.48
N LEU A 64 6.65 -18.85 0.20
CA LEU A 64 5.47 -18.03 -0.13
C LEU A 64 4.70 -17.73 1.14
N LEU A 65 4.55 -16.47 1.45
CA LEU A 65 3.85 -16.02 2.65
C LEU A 65 2.70 -15.11 2.26
N PRO A 66 1.55 -15.22 2.95
CA PRO A 66 0.43 -14.33 2.65
C PRO A 66 0.73 -12.90 3.05
N LYS A 67 0.37 -11.99 2.17
CA LYS A 67 0.48 -10.55 2.39
C LYS A 67 -0.79 -9.89 1.92
N LEU A 68 -1.00 -8.65 2.34
CA LEU A 68 -2.06 -7.82 1.79
C LEU A 68 -1.42 -6.70 0.97
N LYS A 69 -2.04 -6.42 -0.16
CA LYS A 69 -1.70 -5.26 -0.97
C LYS A 69 -2.83 -4.26 -0.83
N VAL A 70 -2.51 -3.10 -0.29
CA VAL A 70 -3.49 -2.04 -0.06
C VAL A 70 -3.12 -0.87 -0.95
N GLU A 71 -4.05 -0.45 -1.80
CA GLU A 71 -3.81 0.60 -2.77
C GLU A 71 -4.75 1.76 -2.53
N THR A 72 -4.22 2.96 -2.58
CA THR A 72 -5.02 4.17 -2.49
C THR A 72 -4.32 5.29 -3.25
N VAL A 73 -5.10 6.23 -3.76
CA VAL A 73 -4.59 7.42 -4.42
C VAL A 73 -5.02 8.63 -3.60
N VAL A 74 -4.08 9.44 -3.24
CA VAL A 74 -4.30 10.59 -2.37
C VAL A 74 -3.49 11.79 -2.87
N ALA A 75 -3.78 12.97 -2.33
CA ALA A 75 -2.97 14.14 -2.58
C ALA A 75 -1.56 13.95 -2.01
N GLU A 76 -0.58 14.63 -2.57
CA GLU A 76 0.82 14.43 -2.21
C GLU A 76 1.09 14.65 -0.72
N ASP A 77 0.55 15.71 -0.14
CA ASP A 77 0.77 16.00 1.27
C ASP A 77 0.14 14.93 2.17
N ALA A 78 -1.01 14.41 1.79
CA ALA A 78 -1.62 13.29 2.52
C ALA A 78 -0.76 12.03 2.40
N ALA A 79 -0.17 11.80 1.22
CA ALA A 79 0.71 10.66 1.01
C ALA A 79 1.90 10.70 1.97
N ASP A 80 2.55 11.84 2.09
CA ASP A 80 3.70 12.00 2.98
C ASP A 80 3.32 11.68 4.42
N SER A 81 2.20 12.20 4.87
CA SER A 81 1.71 11.97 6.23
C SER A 81 1.40 10.49 6.48
N ILE A 82 0.75 9.85 5.52
CA ILE A 82 0.43 8.42 5.61
C ILE A 82 1.70 7.59 5.71
N VAL A 83 2.67 7.86 4.85
CA VAL A 83 3.93 7.12 4.84
C VAL A 83 4.66 7.27 6.18
N GLU A 84 4.75 8.47 6.70
CA GLU A 84 5.40 8.71 7.98
C GLU A 84 4.73 7.92 9.11
N ARG A 85 3.41 7.91 9.14
CA ARG A 85 2.67 7.17 10.17
C ARG A 85 2.85 5.66 10.04
N ILE A 86 2.84 5.15 8.81
CA ILE A 86 3.04 3.71 8.60
C ILE A 86 4.42 3.29 9.11
N VAL A 87 5.45 4.04 8.77
CA VAL A 87 6.80 3.72 9.20
C VAL A 87 6.91 3.78 10.73
N ALA A 88 6.25 4.75 11.35
CA ALA A 88 6.33 4.91 12.81
C ALA A 88 5.48 3.89 13.57
N GLU A 89 4.32 3.52 13.05
CA GLU A 89 3.33 2.77 13.82
C GLU A 89 3.22 1.30 13.45
N ILE A 90 3.53 0.95 12.21
CA ILE A 90 3.34 -0.43 11.73
C ILE A 90 4.63 -1.25 11.82
N THR A 91 5.78 -0.59 11.76
CA THR A 91 7.06 -1.30 11.78
C THR A 91 7.24 -2.12 13.06
N THR A 92 7.82 -3.31 12.89
CA THR A 92 8.26 -4.13 14.02
C THR A 92 9.78 -4.23 14.04
N GLY A 93 10.46 -3.68 13.02
CA GLY A 93 11.90 -3.78 12.88
C GLY A 93 12.38 -5.12 12.35
N THR A 94 11.47 -5.98 11.91
CA THR A 94 11.82 -7.31 11.42
C THR A 94 11.68 -7.38 9.91
N HIS A 95 12.33 -8.38 9.32
CA HIS A 95 12.12 -8.69 7.92
C HIS A 95 10.66 -9.08 7.70
N GLY A 96 10.11 -8.66 6.59
CA GLY A 96 8.72 -8.98 6.28
C GLY A 96 7.72 -7.94 6.74
N ASP A 97 8.15 -6.84 7.35
CA ASP A 97 7.24 -5.75 7.71
C ASP A 97 6.51 -5.20 6.49
N GLY A 98 7.15 -5.27 5.32
CA GLY A 98 6.53 -4.86 4.09
C GLY A 98 7.22 -3.67 3.45
N LYS A 99 6.56 -3.13 2.44
CA LYS A 99 7.08 -2.00 1.68
C LYS A 99 5.94 -1.10 1.24
N ILE A 100 6.27 0.13 0.92
CA ILE A 100 5.34 1.07 0.32
C ILE A 100 5.97 1.51 -0.99
N PHE A 101 5.26 1.29 -2.10
CA PHE A 101 5.67 1.82 -3.39
C PHE A 101 4.83 3.05 -3.68
N ILE A 102 5.49 4.10 -4.12
CA ILE A 102 4.85 5.40 -4.33
C ILE A 102 4.94 5.73 -5.82
N TYR A 103 3.79 5.96 -6.43
CA TYR A 103 3.71 6.26 -7.86
C TYR A 103 3.14 7.65 -8.04
N ASP A 104 3.67 8.36 -9.03
CA ASP A 104 3.03 9.59 -9.48
C ASP A 104 1.77 9.22 -10.28
N VAL A 105 0.68 9.87 -9.94
CA VAL A 105 -0.58 9.69 -10.66
C VAL A 105 -0.80 10.92 -11.51
N GLN A 106 -0.78 10.73 -12.82
CA GLN A 106 -0.89 11.82 -13.76
C GLN A 106 -2.27 12.49 -13.72
N ASP A 107 -3.31 11.68 -13.60
CA ASP A 107 -4.67 12.17 -13.54
C ASP A 107 -5.57 11.09 -12.96
N ALA A 108 -6.73 11.49 -12.52
CA ALA A 108 -7.78 10.58 -12.09
C ALA A 108 -9.11 11.11 -12.65
N VAL A 109 -9.99 10.20 -13.01
CA VAL A 109 -11.30 10.57 -13.56
C VAL A 109 -12.35 9.75 -12.83
N ARG A 110 -13.33 10.43 -12.27
CA ARG A 110 -14.47 9.76 -11.65
C ARG A 110 -15.47 9.39 -12.76
N ILE A 111 -15.72 8.12 -12.91
CA ILE A 111 -16.56 7.64 -14.01
C ILE A 111 -17.97 8.22 -13.92
N ARG A 112 -18.52 8.29 -12.72
CA ARG A 112 -19.91 8.73 -12.53
C ARG A 112 -20.12 10.20 -12.94
N THR A 113 -19.13 11.06 -12.70
CA THR A 113 -19.30 12.50 -12.87
C THR A 113 -18.40 13.09 -13.94
N GLY A 114 -17.34 12.40 -14.33
CA GLY A 114 -16.34 12.95 -15.24
C GLY A 114 -15.39 13.94 -14.59
N GLU A 115 -15.49 14.13 -13.27
CA GLU A 115 -14.56 15.01 -12.55
C GLU A 115 -13.15 14.47 -12.64
N ARG A 116 -12.18 15.38 -12.66
CA ARG A 116 -10.76 15.04 -12.82
C ARG A 116 -9.93 15.55 -11.66
N GLY A 117 -8.74 15.01 -11.54
CA GLY A 117 -7.77 15.42 -10.54
C GLY A 117 -8.22 15.06 -9.14
N GLU A 118 -7.89 15.89 -8.16
CA GLU A 118 -8.24 15.64 -6.77
C GLU A 118 -9.75 15.50 -6.56
N GLU A 119 -10.53 16.20 -7.33
CA GLU A 119 -11.98 16.13 -7.21
C GLU A 119 -12.52 14.74 -7.56
N ALA A 120 -11.74 13.96 -8.27
CA ALA A 120 -12.12 12.59 -8.63
C ALA A 120 -11.82 11.58 -7.53
N LEU A 121 -11.08 11.96 -6.53
CA LEU A 121 -10.68 11.04 -5.44
C LEU A 121 -11.77 10.81 -4.43
#